data_b71e4d8cce0623f641910aa2fb1af82b
#
_entry.id   b71e4d8cce0623f641910aa2fb1af82b
#
_cell.length_a   1.000
_cell.length_b   1.000
_cell.length_c   1.000
_cell.angle_alpha   90.00
_cell.angle_beta   90.00
_cell.angle_gamma   90.00
#
_symmetry.space_group_name_H-M   'P 1'
#
loop_
_entity.id
_entity.type
_entity.pdbx_description
1 polymer ?
#
loop_
_entity_poly.entity_id
_entity_poly.type
_entity_poly.pdbx_seq_one_letter_code
_entity_poly.pdbx_strand_id
1 'polypeptide(L)'
;MKYFSISFFSDKKDVPKQNFLFDISIFQNPAMKMRIIITIAFAAMMFMMSNASVAAFMIISFLAIPAITSSVYNNSYLSSIYKSKTMKRPVTVDFYGDHLVYTLGSDLFYKGKSERHMPFDKLENIFDFNDAFIFSFKNEGGINIPKRVLTPEQTEMIYNLVDNLFKNKYLKINK
;
A
#
# COMPACT_ATOMS: atom_id res chain seq x y z
N MET A 1 8.87 -13.10 -21.15
CA MET A 1 8.74 -12.07 -22.21
C MET A 1 8.14 -10.82 -21.59
N LYS A 2 8.68 -9.63 -21.87
CA LYS A 2 8.15 -8.34 -21.38
C LYS A 2 6.93 -7.95 -22.22
N TYR A 3 5.81 -7.63 -21.60
CA TYR A 3 4.59 -7.19 -22.30
C TYR A 3 4.63 -5.71 -22.61
N PHE A 4 4.83 -4.87 -21.58
CA PHE A 4 4.93 -3.42 -21.73
C PHE A 4 5.66 -2.80 -20.53
N SER A 5 5.95 -1.52 -20.65
CA SER A 5 6.66 -0.72 -19.65
C SER A 5 5.94 0.59 -19.42
N ILE A 6 5.92 1.04 -18.17
CA ILE A 6 5.40 2.33 -17.77
C ILE A 6 6.52 3.08 -17.08
N SER A 7 6.82 4.30 -17.53
CA SER A 7 7.82 5.16 -16.90
C SER A 7 7.18 6.48 -16.52
N PHE A 8 7.35 6.89 -15.27
CA PHE A 8 6.78 8.13 -14.76
C PHE A 8 7.62 8.71 -13.62
N PHE A 9 7.31 9.95 -13.27
CA PHE A 9 7.83 10.56 -12.05
C PHE A 9 6.78 10.49 -10.96
N SER A 10 7.17 9.97 -9.80
CA SER A 10 6.34 9.98 -8.59
C SER A 10 5.98 11.42 -8.20
N ASP A 11 4.72 11.70 -7.91
CA ASP A 11 4.21 13.02 -7.52
C ASP A 11 3.63 12.97 -6.10
N LYS A 12 3.61 14.13 -5.44
CA LYS A 12 2.98 14.32 -4.13
C LYS A 12 1.50 13.87 -4.10
N LYS A 13 0.82 13.97 -5.24
CA LYS A 13 -0.58 13.53 -5.38
C LYS A 13 -0.77 12.02 -5.24
N ASP A 14 0.31 11.24 -5.40
CA ASP A 14 0.28 9.78 -5.33
C ASP A 14 0.40 9.26 -3.87
N VAL A 15 0.83 10.12 -2.92
CA VAL A 15 1.07 9.78 -1.51
C VAL A 15 -0.16 9.21 -0.78
N PRO A 16 -1.36 9.78 -0.93
CA PRO A 16 -2.54 9.27 -0.23
C PRO A 16 -2.86 7.81 -0.56
N LYS A 17 -2.57 7.39 -1.80
CA LYS A 17 -2.78 6.01 -2.23
C LYS A 17 -1.76 5.04 -1.62
N GLN A 18 -0.52 5.49 -1.44
CA GLN A 18 0.52 4.70 -0.76
C GLN A 18 0.18 4.49 0.72
N ASN A 19 -0.40 5.51 1.39
CA ASN A 19 -0.89 5.37 2.77
C ASN A 19 -1.98 4.31 2.90
N PHE A 20 -2.90 4.24 1.94
CA PHE A 20 -3.94 3.22 1.93
C PHE A 20 -3.37 1.79 1.92
N LEU A 21 -2.32 1.54 1.16
CA LEU A 21 -1.64 0.23 1.18
C LEU A 21 -1.00 -0.07 2.52
N PHE A 22 -0.38 0.92 3.13
CA PHE A 22 0.22 0.76 4.45
C PHE A 22 -0.83 0.44 5.51
N ASP A 23 -1.95 1.15 5.50
CA ASP A 23 -3.06 0.93 6.44
C ASP A 23 -3.64 -0.49 6.30
N ILE A 24 -3.86 -0.96 5.08
CA ILE A 24 -4.32 -2.34 4.84
C ILE A 24 -3.30 -3.36 5.33
N SER A 25 -2.01 -3.14 5.06
CA SER A 25 -0.95 -4.09 5.45
C SER A 25 -0.85 -4.27 6.98
N ILE A 26 -1.10 -3.20 7.74
CA ILE A 26 -1.16 -3.26 9.20
C ILE A 26 -2.29 -4.17 9.67
N PHE A 27 -3.50 -4.02 9.09
CA PHE A 27 -4.65 -4.84 9.47
C PHE A 27 -4.53 -6.30 8.99
N GLN A 28 -3.74 -6.58 7.97
CA GLN A 28 -3.47 -7.93 7.49
C GLN A 28 -2.40 -8.66 8.31
N ASN A 29 -1.58 -7.94 9.08
CA ASN A 29 -0.53 -8.52 9.90
C ASN A 29 -1.13 -9.45 10.99
N PRO A 30 -0.76 -10.76 11.02
CA PRO A 30 -1.29 -11.71 12.01
C PRO A 30 -1.04 -11.28 13.45
N ALA A 31 0.13 -10.69 13.75
CA ALA A 31 0.46 -10.19 15.07
C ALA A 31 -0.46 -9.04 15.49
N MET A 32 -0.85 -8.16 14.55
CA MET A 32 -1.79 -7.07 14.84
C MET A 32 -3.20 -7.58 15.07
N LYS A 33 -3.66 -8.55 14.26
CA LYS A 33 -4.96 -9.21 14.48
C LYS A 33 -5.03 -9.86 15.85
N MET A 34 -3.98 -10.59 16.24
CA MET A 34 -3.89 -11.23 17.55
C MET A 34 -3.92 -10.20 18.69
N ARG A 35 -3.18 -9.10 18.54
CA ARG A 35 -3.18 -7.99 19.50
C ARG A 35 -4.58 -7.38 19.66
N ILE A 36 -5.31 -7.18 18.58
CA ILE A 36 -6.69 -6.67 18.60
C ILE A 36 -7.59 -7.64 19.35
N ILE A 37 -7.55 -8.93 19.03
CA ILE A 37 -8.37 -9.97 19.68
C ILE A 37 -8.10 -10.02 21.17
N ILE A 38 -6.83 -10.07 21.58
CA ILE A 38 -6.42 -10.12 22.98
C ILE A 38 -6.91 -8.86 23.72
N THR A 39 -6.72 -7.67 23.14
CA THR A 39 -7.15 -6.41 23.77
C THR A 39 -8.67 -6.37 23.96
N ILE A 40 -9.44 -6.79 22.96
CA ILE A 40 -10.92 -6.84 23.07
C ILE A 40 -11.35 -7.84 24.13
N ALA A 41 -10.75 -9.03 24.19
CA ALA A 41 -11.08 -10.04 25.17
C ALA A 41 -10.81 -9.56 26.61
N PHE A 42 -9.66 -8.95 26.85
CA PHE A 42 -9.32 -8.37 28.17
C PHE A 42 -10.22 -7.20 28.53
N ALA A 43 -10.52 -6.30 27.58
CA ALA A 43 -11.41 -5.17 27.82
C ALA A 43 -12.82 -5.65 28.17
N ALA A 44 -13.34 -6.68 27.50
CA ALA A 44 -14.62 -7.29 27.80
C ALA A 44 -14.65 -7.91 29.22
N MET A 45 -13.59 -8.63 29.59
CA MET A 45 -13.46 -9.20 30.94
C MET A 45 -13.44 -8.11 31.99
N MET A 46 -12.68 -7.03 31.81
CA MET A 46 -12.64 -5.92 32.76
C MET A 46 -13.99 -5.18 32.86
N PHE A 47 -14.71 -5.07 31.73
CA PHE A 47 -16.06 -4.49 31.73
C PHE A 47 -17.04 -5.35 32.51
N MET A 48 -16.97 -6.68 32.36
CA MET A 48 -17.81 -7.63 33.15
C MET A 48 -17.52 -7.56 34.65
N MET A 49 -16.29 -7.20 35.05
CA MET A 49 -15.90 -6.96 36.43
C MET A 49 -16.29 -5.56 36.95
N SER A 50 -17.18 -4.85 36.24
CA SER A 50 -17.63 -3.49 36.56
C SER A 50 -16.51 -2.44 36.57
N ASN A 51 -15.44 -2.68 35.79
CA ASN A 51 -14.28 -1.81 35.74
C ASN A 51 -14.16 -1.14 34.34
N ALA A 52 -15.21 -0.42 33.96
CA ALA A 52 -15.34 0.21 32.65
C ALA A 52 -14.17 1.19 32.33
N SER A 53 -13.67 1.89 33.34
CA SER A 53 -12.55 2.82 33.16
C SER A 53 -11.26 2.12 32.74
N VAL A 54 -10.96 0.95 33.33
CA VAL A 54 -9.79 0.14 32.99
C VAL A 54 -9.96 -0.46 31.59
N ALA A 55 -11.15 -0.95 31.25
CA ALA A 55 -11.43 -1.44 29.91
C ALA A 55 -11.23 -0.36 28.85
N ALA A 56 -11.74 0.86 29.06
CA ALA A 56 -11.55 1.99 28.18
C ALA A 56 -10.07 2.38 28.05
N PHE A 57 -9.34 2.43 29.16
CA PHE A 57 -7.91 2.72 29.15
C PHE A 57 -7.11 1.70 28.34
N MET A 58 -7.42 0.41 28.45
CA MET A 58 -6.78 -0.64 27.68
C MET A 58 -7.03 -0.48 26.17
N ILE A 59 -8.27 -0.22 25.77
CA ILE A 59 -8.60 0.01 24.35
C ILE A 59 -7.82 1.19 23.80
N ILE A 60 -7.82 2.32 24.52
CA ILE A 60 -7.10 3.52 24.08
C ILE A 60 -5.61 3.27 24.01
N SER A 61 -5.00 2.70 25.06
CA SER A 61 -3.54 2.54 25.15
C SER A 61 -3.00 1.49 24.18
N PHE A 62 -3.70 0.39 23.96
CA PHE A 62 -3.20 -0.72 23.16
C PHE A 62 -3.66 -0.73 21.70
N LEU A 63 -4.71 -0.02 21.36
CA LEU A 63 -5.23 0.06 19.99
C LEU A 63 -5.19 1.47 19.42
N ALA A 64 -5.79 2.45 20.09
CA ALA A 64 -5.95 3.79 19.53
C ALA A 64 -4.62 4.55 19.45
N ILE A 65 -3.84 4.60 20.54
CA ILE A 65 -2.57 5.34 20.55
C ILE A 65 -1.60 4.79 19.49
N PRO A 66 -1.31 3.47 19.41
CA PRO A 66 -0.42 2.94 18.38
C PRO A 66 -0.92 3.16 16.95
N ALA A 67 -2.23 3.10 16.71
CA ALA A 67 -2.80 3.36 15.39
C ALA A 67 -2.61 4.84 14.98
N ILE A 68 -2.91 5.77 15.89
CA ILE A 68 -2.74 7.21 15.67
C ILE A 68 -1.27 7.56 15.47
N THR A 69 -0.37 7.08 16.34
CA THR A 69 1.06 7.37 16.24
C THR A 69 1.67 6.82 14.96
N SER A 70 1.28 5.62 14.53
CA SER A 70 1.71 5.03 13.26
C SER A 70 1.24 5.87 12.07
N SER A 71 -0.02 6.30 12.08
CA SER A 71 -0.58 7.13 11.01
C SER A 71 0.08 8.50 10.95
N VAL A 72 0.27 9.17 12.10
CA VAL A 72 0.94 10.48 12.18
C VAL A 72 2.39 10.39 11.74
N TYR A 73 3.12 9.37 12.21
CA TYR A 73 4.52 9.15 11.84
C TYR A 73 4.65 8.92 10.33
N ASN A 74 3.83 8.04 9.78
CA ASN A 74 3.84 7.73 8.35
C ASN A 74 3.49 8.95 7.50
N ASN A 75 2.47 9.70 7.86
CA ASN A 75 2.10 10.95 7.17
C ASN A 75 3.21 12.02 7.27
N SER A 76 3.84 12.17 8.42
CA SER A 76 4.94 13.12 8.62
C SER A 76 6.18 12.72 7.84
N TYR A 77 6.53 11.43 7.86
CA TYR A 77 7.66 10.88 7.11
C TYR A 77 7.45 11.03 5.60
N LEU A 78 6.30 10.61 5.09
CA LEU A 78 5.97 10.75 3.67
C LEU A 78 5.90 12.23 3.26
N SER A 79 5.28 13.08 4.08
CA SER A 79 5.23 14.53 3.83
C SER A 79 6.62 15.15 3.79
N SER A 80 7.55 14.73 4.65
CA SER A 80 8.94 15.23 4.64
C SER A 80 9.70 14.79 3.39
N ILE A 81 9.52 13.53 2.99
CA ILE A 81 10.07 12.98 1.75
C ILE A 81 9.58 13.78 0.53
N TYR A 82 8.27 14.08 0.46
CA TYR A 82 7.67 14.77 -0.68
C TYR A 82 7.69 16.31 -0.60
N LYS A 83 8.00 16.88 0.57
CA LYS A 83 8.21 18.33 0.71
C LYS A 83 9.53 18.79 0.11
N SER A 84 10.54 17.93 0.03
CA SER A 84 11.76 18.28 -0.67
C SER A 84 11.44 18.39 -2.17
N LYS A 85 11.58 19.59 -2.72
CA LYS A 85 11.37 19.90 -4.16
C LYS A 85 12.22 19.04 -5.11
N THR A 86 13.07 18.19 -4.58
CA THR A 86 14.04 17.36 -5.27
C THR A 86 13.61 15.93 -5.55
N MET A 87 12.43 15.50 -5.09
CA MET A 87 12.03 14.09 -5.19
C MET A 87 11.05 13.79 -6.31
N LYS A 88 11.37 14.19 -7.52
CA LYS A 88 10.81 13.53 -8.71
C LYS A 88 11.72 12.35 -9.05
N ARG A 89 11.53 11.21 -8.40
CA ARG A 89 12.23 9.99 -8.77
C ARG A 89 11.61 9.38 -10.01
N PRO A 90 12.39 9.06 -11.03
CA PRO A 90 11.88 8.28 -12.13
C PRO A 90 11.55 6.88 -11.63
N VAL A 91 10.34 6.45 -11.91
CA VAL A 91 9.81 5.12 -11.61
C VAL A 91 9.58 4.42 -12.93
N THR A 92 10.03 3.18 -13.03
CA THR A 92 9.70 2.30 -14.16
C THR A 92 9.06 1.03 -13.64
N VAL A 93 7.94 0.66 -14.23
CA VAL A 93 7.23 -0.60 -13.95
C VAL A 93 7.18 -1.40 -15.23
N ASP A 94 7.88 -2.52 -15.24
CA ASP A 94 7.91 -3.46 -16.36
C ASP A 94 6.98 -4.64 -16.05
N PHE A 95 6.06 -4.92 -16.97
CA PHE A 95 5.13 -6.02 -16.86
C PHE A 95 5.64 -7.21 -17.66
N TYR A 96 5.77 -8.36 -16.99
CA TYR A 96 6.11 -9.66 -17.57
C TYR A 96 4.93 -10.63 -17.39
N GLY A 97 5.04 -11.83 -17.96
CA GLY A 97 3.95 -12.81 -17.90
C GLY A 97 3.67 -13.35 -16.50
N ASP A 98 4.68 -13.37 -15.64
CA ASP A 98 4.67 -14.01 -14.32
C ASP A 98 5.04 -13.07 -13.17
N HIS A 99 5.53 -11.85 -13.45
CA HIS A 99 5.96 -10.89 -12.44
C HIS A 99 5.93 -9.45 -12.96
N LEU A 100 6.04 -8.51 -12.01
CA LEU A 100 6.36 -7.11 -12.25
C LEU A 100 7.80 -6.83 -11.82
N VAL A 101 8.48 -5.95 -12.56
CA VAL A 101 9.76 -5.37 -12.14
C VAL A 101 9.55 -3.90 -11.87
N TYR A 102 9.70 -3.51 -10.61
CA TYR A 102 9.61 -2.12 -10.17
C TYR A 102 11.01 -1.56 -9.99
N THR A 103 11.35 -0.56 -10.79
CA THR A 103 12.65 0.11 -10.74
C THR A 103 12.48 1.55 -10.28
N LEU A 104 13.15 1.89 -9.19
CA LEU A 104 13.27 3.26 -8.70
C LEU A 104 14.62 3.82 -9.14
N GLY A 105 14.60 4.89 -9.93
CA GLY A 105 15.81 5.53 -10.41
C GLY A 105 16.59 6.25 -9.30
N SER A 106 17.86 6.56 -9.58
CA SER A 106 18.70 7.37 -8.69
C SER A 106 18.17 8.79 -8.58
N ASP A 107 18.28 9.39 -7.40
CA ASP A 107 18.12 10.82 -7.17
C ASP A 107 19.40 11.44 -6.63
N LEU A 108 19.34 12.74 -6.28
CA LEU A 108 20.49 13.49 -5.73
C LEU A 108 21.03 12.91 -4.42
N PHE A 109 20.22 12.12 -3.69
CA PHE A 109 20.56 11.59 -2.37
C PHE A 109 20.86 10.09 -2.40
N TYR A 110 20.31 9.34 -3.37
CA TYR A 110 20.52 7.91 -3.53
C TYR A 110 21.20 7.61 -4.86
N LYS A 111 22.49 7.33 -4.79
CA LYS A 111 23.28 6.88 -5.93
C LYS A 111 23.07 5.37 -6.14
N GLY A 112 21.98 4.99 -6.80
CA GLY A 112 21.74 3.59 -7.16
C GLY A 112 20.32 3.36 -7.69
N LYS A 113 20.20 2.43 -8.63
CA LYS A 113 18.89 1.88 -9.01
C LYS A 113 18.46 0.87 -7.94
N SER A 114 17.27 1.04 -7.40
CA SER A 114 16.63 0.00 -6.60
C SER A 114 15.66 -0.75 -7.51
N GLU A 115 15.91 -2.03 -7.72
CA GLU A 115 15.07 -2.89 -8.53
C GLU A 115 14.44 -3.97 -7.64
N ARG A 116 13.13 -4.19 -7.81
CA ARG A 116 12.38 -5.21 -7.08
C ARG A 116 11.60 -6.05 -8.07
N HIS A 117 11.77 -7.36 -7.97
CA HIS A 117 10.98 -8.34 -8.71
C HIS A 117 9.79 -8.76 -7.85
N MET A 118 8.60 -8.57 -8.35
CA MET A 118 7.34 -8.82 -7.62
C MET A 118 6.53 -9.88 -8.37
N PRO A 119 6.67 -11.15 -7.99
CA PRO A 119 6.04 -12.26 -8.68
C PRO A 119 4.51 -12.27 -8.45
N PHE A 120 3.75 -12.63 -9.47
CA PHE A 120 2.28 -12.61 -9.44
C PHE A 120 1.66 -13.69 -8.54
N ASP A 121 2.40 -14.73 -8.18
CA ASP A 121 1.96 -15.71 -7.17
C ASP A 121 1.78 -15.07 -5.79
N LYS A 122 2.58 -14.03 -5.48
CA LYS A 122 2.46 -13.22 -4.26
C LYS A 122 1.49 -12.06 -4.36
N LEU A 123 0.88 -11.80 -5.51
CA LEU A 123 -0.12 -10.77 -5.67
C LEU A 123 -1.36 -11.11 -4.85
N GLU A 124 -1.76 -10.23 -3.93
CA GLU A 124 -2.95 -10.39 -3.09
C GLU A 124 -4.16 -9.71 -3.70
N ASN A 125 -4.03 -8.43 -4.05
CA ASN A 125 -5.12 -7.63 -4.57
C ASN A 125 -4.63 -6.61 -5.61
N ILE A 126 -5.53 -6.26 -6.51
CA ILE A 126 -5.41 -5.12 -7.41
C ILE A 126 -6.57 -4.17 -7.10
N PHE A 127 -6.24 -3.00 -6.58
CA PHE A 127 -7.23 -1.96 -6.30
C PHE A 127 -7.28 -0.99 -7.47
N ASP A 128 -8.46 -0.80 -8.01
CA ASP A 128 -8.72 0.16 -9.09
C ASP A 128 -9.44 1.38 -8.53
N PHE A 129 -8.70 2.46 -8.32
CA PHE A 129 -9.22 3.77 -7.98
C PHE A 129 -9.48 4.60 -9.25
N ASN A 130 -10.22 5.69 -9.13
CA ASN A 130 -10.48 6.59 -10.25
C ASN A 130 -9.19 7.13 -10.89
N ASP A 131 -8.15 7.36 -10.09
CA ASP A 131 -6.90 8.02 -10.47
C ASP A 131 -5.66 7.13 -10.43
N ALA A 132 -5.76 5.89 -9.93
CA ALA A 132 -4.62 4.98 -9.82
C ALA A 132 -5.00 3.51 -9.78
N PHE A 133 -4.10 2.65 -10.23
CA PHE A 133 -4.08 1.23 -9.89
C PHE A 133 -3.08 0.96 -8.78
N ILE A 134 -3.45 0.11 -7.82
CA ILE A 134 -2.55 -0.34 -6.76
C ILE A 134 -2.47 -1.86 -6.80
N PHE A 135 -1.26 -2.38 -7.01
CA PHE A 135 -0.94 -3.80 -6.94
C PHE A 135 -0.37 -4.10 -5.56
N SER A 136 -1.08 -4.87 -4.74
CA SER A 136 -0.67 -5.26 -3.38
C SER A 136 -0.08 -6.66 -3.38
N PHE A 137 1.12 -6.82 -2.85
CA PHE A 137 1.85 -8.08 -2.78
C PHE A 137 2.08 -8.50 -1.34
N LYS A 138 1.95 -9.80 -1.07
CA LYS A 138 2.09 -10.38 0.25
C LYS A 138 3.51 -10.17 0.79
N ASN A 139 3.62 -9.49 1.94
CA ASN A 139 4.87 -9.19 2.63
C ASN A 139 5.87 -8.29 1.86
N GLU A 140 5.52 -7.79 0.68
CA GLU A 140 6.42 -6.98 -0.15
C GLU A 140 5.91 -5.54 -0.34
N GLY A 141 4.71 -5.24 0.18
CA GLY A 141 4.08 -3.95 0.01
C GLY A 141 3.34 -3.83 -1.32
N GLY A 142 3.26 -2.63 -1.88
CA GLY A 142 2.50 -2.42 -3.09
C GLY A 142 3.13 -1.42 -4.05
N ILE A 143 2.67 -1.52 -5.30
CA ILE A 143 3.02 -0.60 -6.38
C ILE A 143 1.82 0.26 -6.70
N ASN A 144 2.00 1.58 -6.66
CA ASN A 144 1.01 2.56 -7.10
C ASN A 144 1.34 3.03 -8.52
N ILE A 145 0.40 2.86 -9.44
CA ILE A 145 0.50 3.28 -10.83
C ILE A 145 -0.58 4.33 -11.09
N PRO A 146 -0.22 5.62 -11.14
CA PRO A 146 -1.19 6.68 -11.42
C PRO A 146 -1.77 6.55 -12.84
N LYS A 147 -3.08 6.60 -12.99
CA LYS A 147 -3.74 6.49 -14.31
C LYS A 147 -3.37 7.64 -15.25
N ARG A 148 -3.02 8.81 -14.69
CA ARG A 148 -2.57 9.98 -15.47
C ARG A 148 -1.32 9.75 -16.32
N VAL A 149 -0.55 8.71 -16.03
CA VAL A 149 0.71 8.39 -16.76
C VAL A 149 0.53 7.25 -17.75
N LEU A 150 -0.64 6.65 -17.79
CA LEU A 150 -0.97 5.54 -18.68
C LEU A 150 -1.53 6.07 -20.00
N THR A 151 -1.13 5.44 -21.09
CA THR A 151 -1.85 5.59 -22.36
C THR A 151 -3.16 4.77 -22.31
N PRO A 152 -4.13 5.07 -23.20
CA PRO A 152 -5.35 4.25 -23.30
C PRO A 152 -5.03 2.76 -23.53
N GLU A 153 -4.06 2.47 -24.38
CA GLU A 153 -3.62 1.11 -24.71
C GLU A 153 -3.02 0.40 -23.46
N GLN A 154 -2.18 1.12 -22.69
CA GLN A 154 -1.60 0.56 -21.44
C GLN A 154 -2.68 0.31 -20.39
N THR A 155 -3.68 1.17 -20.32
CA THR A 155 -4.83 1.00 -19.42
C THR A 155 -5.63 -0.25 -19.82
N GLU A 156 -5.91 -0.43 -21.10
CA GLU A 156 -6.57 -1.61 -21.62
C GLU A 156 -5.75 -2.89 -21.38
N MET A 157 -4.43 -2.85 -21.56
CA MET A 157 -3.53 -3.97 -21.25
C MET A 157 -3.61 -4.38 -19.79
N ILE A 158 -3.69 -3.40 -18.86
CA ILE A 158 -3.87 -3.70 -17.42
C ILE A 158 -5.22 -4.37 -17.18
N TYR A 159 -6.32 -3.86 -17.77
CA TYR A 159 -7.63 -4.48 -17.63
C TYR A 159 -7.66 -5.90 -18.22
N ASN A 160 -7.07 -6.12 -19.40
CA ASN A 160 -6.96 -7.44 -20.00
C ASN A 160 -6.15 -8.41 -19.12
N LEU A 161 -5.08 -7.95 -18.51
CA LEU A 161 -4.28 -8.74 -17.56
C LEU A 161 -5.09 -9.10 -16.31
N VAL A 162 -5.88 -8.16 -15.80
CA VAL A 162 -6.79 -8.37 -14.67
C VAL A 162 -7.86 -9.40 -15.01
N ASP A 163 -8.54 -9.22 -16.13
CA ASP A 163 -9.66 -10.09 -16.53
C ASP A 163 -9.22 -11.54 -16.82
N ASN A 164 -8.03 -11.70 -17.41
CA ASN A 164 -7.52 -13.01 -17.79
C ASN A 164 -6.85 -13.76 -16.62
N LEU A 165 -6.14 -13.07 -15.72
CA LEU A 165 -5.29 -13.71 -14.73
C LEU A 165 -5.71 -13.43 -13.28
N PHE A 166 -6.36 -12.29 -13.00
CA PHE A 166 -6.52 -11.78 -11.64
C PHE A 166 -7.93 -11.35 -11.27
N LYS A 167 -8.95 -11.81 -12.00
CA LYS A 167 -10.36 -11.43 -11.77
C LYS A 167 -10.79 -11.57 -10.29
N ASN A 168 -10.33 -12.61 -9.61
CA ASN A 168 -10.65 -12.88 -8.20
C ASN A 168 -9.88 -11.97 -7.21
N LYS A 169 -8.87 -11.24 -7.69
CA LYS A 169 -8.02 -10.34 -6.87
C LYS A 169 -8.29 -8.87 -7.17
N TYR A 170 -9.20 -8.58 -8.09
CA TYR A 170 -9.51 -7.23 -8.53
C TYR A 170 -10.65 -6.62 -7.72
N LEU A 171 -10.43 -5.40 -7.25
CA LEU A 171 -11.37 -4.62 -6.44
C LEU A 171 -11.49 -3.21 -7.00
N LYS A 172 -12.64 -2.87 -7.57
CA LYS A 172 -12.94 -1.51 -8.03
C LYS A 172 -13.43 -0.67 -6.87
N ILE A 173 -12.76 0.45 -6.61
CA ILE A 173 -13.05 1.37 -5.50
C ILE A 173 -13.53 2.70 -6.08
N ASN A 174 -14.83 2.89 -6.10
CA ASN A 174 -15.45 4.15 -6.51
C ASN A 174 -15.38 5.15 -5.34
N LYS A 175 -14.33 5.94 -5.27
CA LYS A 175 -14.20 7.09 -4.37
C LYS A 175 -13.61 8.28 -5.11
#